data_0411046ee187c70cecb8bec960eb43bf
#
_entry.id   0411046ee187c70cecb8bec960eb43bf
#
_cell.length_a   1.000
_cell.length_b   1.000
_cell.length_c   1.000
_cell.angle_alpha   90.00
_cell.angle_beta   90.00
_cell.angle_gamma   90.00
#
_symmetry.space_group_name_H-M   'P 1'
#
loop_
_entity.id
_entity.type
_entity.pdbx_description
1 polymer ?
#
loop_
_entity_poly.entity_id
_entity_poly.type
_entity_poly.pdbx_seq_one_letter_code
_entity_poly.pdbx_strand_id
1 'polypeptide(L)'
;MAILAFQKPDKVIMLEGTETVGRFEFRPLEPGYGQTIGNALRRILLASLEGFAISQIQIAGVQDEFQTIPGVIEGMQDIILNLKQVRFRRMVETVDSEVANITISGKQEFTAEDISKGLSSFKVLNPELHICTLEPSVKITISLTITKGRGFVPAEELRDENTPIGTIPVDAIYTPIRKVNWTVENYRVEQKTDYEKLNLEIVTDGSISPEAALQDAANILIYHFKLFTDDKKIAIESSVETDSKELDEESLRMRHLLLTKLSDMGLSVRAFNCLKAADIDTFADLVSYSRNELMKFRNFGRKSLNEIDLLVEKMKLSFGMDVTKYNIEPKKKIV
;
A
#
# COMPACT_ATOMS: atom_id res chain seq x y z
N MET A 1 -22.33 30.73 6.69
CA MET A 1 -23.24 30.07 5.73
C MET A 1 -23.16 28.62 6.01
N ALA A 2 -24.28 27.93 6.29
CA ALA A 2 -24.30 26.49 6.42
C ALA A 2 -23.97 25.91 5.03
N ILE A 3 -22.88 25.17 4.91
CA ILE A 3 -22.55 24.40 3.72
C ILE A 3 -23.69 23.37 3.60
N LEU A 4 -24.42 23.39 2.49
CA LEU A 4 -25.40 22.35 2.18
C LEU A 4 -24.66 21.02 2.24
N ALA A 5 -25.13 20.12 3.09
CA ALA A 5 -24.53 18.80 3.22
C ALA A 5 -24.65 18.07 1.86
N PHE A 6 -23.50 17.73 1.27
CA PHE A 6 -23.46 16.89 0.08
C PHE A 6 -24.02 15.50 0.41
N GLN A 7 -24.79 14.93 -0.54
CA GLN A 7 -25.16 13.53 -0.45
C GLN A 7 -23.88 12.69 -0.53
N LYS A 8 -23.51 12.06 0.57
CA LYS A 8 -22.35 11.17 0.57
C LYS A 8 -22.63 9.94 -0.30
N PRO A 9 -21.72 9.55 -1.17
CA PRO A 9 -21.80 8.27 -1.83
C PRO A 9 -21.85 7.14 -0.79
N ASP A 10 -22.61 6.11 -1.07
CA ASP A 10 -22.54 4.86 -0.34
C ASP A 10 -21.15 4.21 -0.56
N LYS A 11 -20.97 3.01 -0.10
CA LYS A 11 -19.72 2.29 -0.34
C LYS A 11 -19.52 2.07 -1.84
N VAL A 12 -18.24 2.09 -2.26
CA VAL A 12 -17.83 1.55 -3.57
C VAL A 12 -18.25 0.09 -3.65
N ILE A 13 -19.08 -0.24 -4.63
CA ILE A 13 -19.56 -1.60 -4.85
C ILE A 13 -18.75 -2.20 -5.98
N MET A 14 -18.06 -3.30 -5.71
CA MET A 14 -17.42 -4.10 -6.73
C MET A 14 -18.45 -5.09 -7.27
N LEU A 15 -18.86 -4.89 -8.52
CA LEU A 15 -19.87 -5.73 -9.18
C LEU A 15 -19.27 -7.04 -9.69
N GLU A 16 -18.11 -6.97 -10.31
CA GLU A 16 -17.35 -8.09 -10.83
C GLU A 16 -15.87 -7.90 -10.51
N GLY A 17 -15.21 -8.94 -10.05
CA GLY A 17 -13.79 -8.93 -9.75
C GLY A 17 -13.12 -10.23 -10.15
N THR A 18 -12.18 -10.14 -11.09
CA THR A 18 -11.19 -11.19 -11.37
C THR A 18 -9.81 -10.67 -10.96
N GLU A 19 -8.78 -11.50 -11.07
CA GLU A 19 -7.41 -11.05 -10.78
C GLU A 19 -6.97 -9.86 -11.66
N THR A 20 -7.54 -9.72 -12.85
CA THR A 20 -7.13 -8.72 -13.86
C THR A 20 -8.22 -7.74 -14.27
N VAL A 21 -9.48 -8.01 -14.00
CA VAL A 21 -10.61 -7.16 -14.39
C VAL A 21 -11.46 -6.84 -13.18
N GLY A 22 -11.71 -5.55 -12.93
CA GLY A 22 -12.60 -5.07 -11.87
C GLY A 22 -13.63 -4.10 -12.43
N ARG A 23 -14.91 -4.29 -12.05
CA ARG A 23 -15.99 -3.37 -12.32
C ARG A 23 -16.51 -2.80 -11.02
N PHE A 24 -16.45 -1.48 -10.90
CA PHE A 24 -16.81 -0.74 -9.71
C PHE A 24 -17.98 0.19 -9.99
N GLU A 25 -18.87 0.31 -9.01
CA GLU A 25 -20.02 1.20 -9.05
C GLU A 25 -19.94 2.19 -7.88
N PHE A 26 -20.11 3.47 -8.18
CA PHE A 26 -20.15 4.57 -7.22
C PHE A 26 -21.50 5.26 -7.33
N ARG A 27 -22.26 5.27 -6.26
CA ARG A 27 -23.57 5.91 -6.17
C ARG A 27 -23.98 6.18 -4.72
N PRO A 28 -24.90 7.13 -4.47
CA PRO A 28 -25.32 8.21 -5.38
C PRO A 28 -24.23 9.29 -5.47
N LEU A 29 -24.08 9.91 -6.63
CA LEU A 29 -23.24 11.07 -6.85
C LEU A 29 -24.12 12.26 -7.24
N GLU A 30 -23.74 13.47 -6.84
CA GLU A 30 -24.40 14.66 -7.29
C GLU A 30 -24.12 14.95 -8.77
N PRO A 31 -24.99 15.70 -9.47
CA PRO A 31 -24.85 15.98 -10.90
C PRO A 31 -23.48 16.57 -11.25
N GLY A 32 -22.80 15.99 -12.26
CA GLY A 32 -21.47 16.38 -12.73
C GLY A 32 -20.28 15.74 -12.00
N TYR A 33 -20.51 15.15 -10.81
CA TYR A 33 -19.41 14.53 -10.05
C TYR A 33 -18.93 13.21 -10.69
N GLY A 34 -19.83 12.45 -11.31
CA GLY A 34 -19.48 11.23 -12.03
C GLY A 34 -18.43 11.48 -13.12
N GLN A 35 -18.64 12.55 -13.89
CA GLN A 35 -17.71 13.00 -14.94
C GLN A 35 -16.34 13.39 -14.34
N THR A 36 -16.34 14.21 -13.30
CA THR A 36 -15.12 14.71 -12.65
C THR A 36 -14.30 13.58 -12.03
N ILE A 37 -14.94 12.72 -11.25
CA ILE A 37 -14.29 11.60 -10.56
C ILE A 37 -13.81 10.56 -11.57
N GLY A 38 -14.66 10.17 -12.55
CA GLY A 38 -14.33 9.17 -13.55
C GLY A 38 -13.11 9.58 -14.40
N ASN A 39 -13.07 10.84 -14.85
CA ASN A 39 -11.94 11.35 -15.63
C ASN A 39 -10.66 11.46 -14.78
N ALA A 40 -10.76 11.96 -13.54
CA ALA A 40 -9.61 12.08 -12.63
C ALA A 40 -9.00 10.69 -12.35
N LEU A 41 -9.81 9.73 -11.93
CA LEU A 41 -9.35 8.36 -11.66
C LEU A 41 -8.75 7.71 -12.90
N ARG A 42 -9.39 7.83 -14.08
CA ARG A 42 -8.86 7.29 -15.33
C ARG A 42 -7.47 7.83 -15.63
N ARG A 43 -7.24 9.12 -15.50
CA ARG A 43 -5.94 9.74 -15.80
C ARG A 43 -4.85 9.26 -14.86
N ILE A 44 -5.15 9.16 -13.57
CA ILE A 44 -4.18 8.67 -12.57
C ILE A 44 -3.88 7.19 -12.78
N LEU A 45 -4.91 6.37 -13.00
CA LEU A 45 -4.76 4.94 -13.25
C LEU A 45 -3.84 4.66 -14.44
N LEU A 46 -4.01 5.40 -15.55
CA LEU A 46 -3.24 5.16 -16.78
C LEU A 46 -1.81 5.70 -16.73
N ALA A 47 -1.51 6.73 -15.94
CA ALA A 47 -0.23 7.45 -16.03
C ALA A 47 0.59 7.48 -14.74
N SER A 48 -0.02 7.28 -13.57
CA SER A 48 0.65 7.61 -12.30
C SER A 48 0.95 6.41 -11.40
N LEU A 49 0.42 5.24 -11.72
CA LEU A 49 0.70 4.03 -10.94
C LEU A 49 2.10 3.51 -11.20
N GLU A 50 2.70 2.95 -10.19
CA GLU A 50 4.02 2.34 -10.24
C GLU A 50 3.94 0.93 -10.84
N GLY A 51 4.99 0.54 -11.56
CA GLY A 51 5.12 -0.79 -12.11
C GLY A 51 6.58 -1.14 -12.40
N PHE A 52 6.79 -2.30 -13.03
CA PHE A 52 8.10 -2.84 -13.33
C PHE A 52 8.20 -3.18 -14.80
N ALA A 53 9.33 -2.82 -15.41
CA ALA A 53 9.60 -3.10 -16.81
C ALA A 53 11.11 -3.33 -17.04
N ILE A 54 11.45 -3.94 -18.17
CA ILE A 54 12.82 -4.04 -18.65
C ILE A 54 13.24 -2.65 -19.14
N SER A 55 14.28 -2.11 -18.54
CA SER A 55 14.84 -0.79 -18.89
C SER A 55 16.10 -0.89 -19.75
N GLN A 56 16.86 -1.98 -19.61
CA GLN A 56 18.12 -2.19 -20.32
C GLN A 56 18.28 -3.66 -20.67
N ILE A 57 18.89 -3.90 -21.84
CA ILE A 57 19.20 -5.23 -22.35
C ILE A 57 20.70 -5.24 -22.74
N GLN A 58 21.38 -6.31 -22.39
CA GLN A 58 22.73 -6.59 -22.84
C GLN A 58 22.81 -8.02 -23.35
N ILE A 59 23.26 -8.19 -24.59
CA ILE A 59 23.45 -9.51 -25.22
C ILE A 59 24.91 -9.66 -25.59
N ALA A 60 25.51 -10.80 -25.23
CA ALA A 60 26.91 -11.05 -25.54
C ALA A 60 27.15 -11.05 -27.07
N GLY A 61 28.04 -10.15 -27.52
CA GLY A 61 28.37 -10.01 -28.95
C GLY A 61 27.52 -9.01 -29.75
N VAL A 62 26.53 -8.37 -29.11
CA VAL A 62 25.70 -7.31 -29.70
C VAL A 62 26.11 -5.96 -29.13
N GLN A 63 26.27 -4.96 -30.00
CA GLN A 63 26.67 -3.61 -29.59
C GLN A 63 25.55 -2.58 -29.79
N ASP A 64 24.66 -2.82 -30.74
CA ASP A 64 23.55 -1.92 -31.06
C ASP A 64 22.24 -2.68 -31.43
N GLU A 65 21.15 -1.95 -31.48
CA GLU A 65 19.81 -2.47 -31.74
C GLU A 65 19.54 -2.88 -33.20
N PHE A 66 20.43 -2.54 -34.13
CA PHE A 66 20.27 -2.85 -35.54
C PHE A 66 21.02 -4.12 -35.97
N GLN A 67 21.81 -4.71 -35.07
CA GLN A 67 22.56 -5.91 -35.35
C GLN A 67 21.67 -7.16 -35.44
N THR A 68 22.14 -8.15 -36.15
CA THR A 68 21.56 -9.49 -36.18
C THR A 68 22.43 -10.44 -35.35
N ILE A 69 21.81 -11.37 -34.67
CA ILE A 69 22.50 -12.38 -33.85
C ILE A 69 22.64 -13.65 -34.73
N PRO A 70 23.85 -14.15 -35.01
CA PRO A 70 24.04 -15.38 -35.77
C PRO A 70 23.29 -16.56 -35.16
N GLY A 71 22.46 -17.24 -35.95
CA GLY A 71 21.65 -18.37 -35.51
C GLY A 71 20.38 -18.01 -34.73
N VAL A 72 19.95 -16.76 -34.80
CA VAL A 72 18.63 -16.28 -34.35
C VAL A 72 17.87 -15.81 -35.57
N ILE A 73 16.59 -16.18 -35.69
CA ILE A 73 15.76 -15.83 -36.82
C ILE A 73 15.33 -14.37 -36.76
N GLU A 74 14.91 -13.90 -35.59
CA GLU A 74 14.43 -12.54 -35.36
C GLU A 74 15.58 -11.54 -35.26
N GLY A 75 15.38 -10.35 -35.78
CA GLY A 75 16.29 -9.22 -35.62
C GLY A 75 16.28 -8.69 -34.16
N MET A 76 17.33 -7.97 -33.75
CA MET A 76 17.42 -7.41 -32.43
C MET A 76 16.24 -6.49 -32.10
N GLN A 77 15.72 -5.74 -33.05
CA GLN A 77 14.53 -4.89 -32.88
C GLN A 77 13.28 -5.71 -32.52
N ASP A 78 13.06 -6.86 -33.17
CA ASP A 78 11.92 -7.73 -32.89
C ASP A 78 12.04 -8.34 -31.52
N ILE A 79 13.24 -8.74 -31.10
CA ILE A 79 13.55 -9.24 -29.76
C ILE A 79 13.23 -8.16 -28.70
N ILE A 80 13.65 -6.91 -28.93
CA ILE A 80 13.35 -5.79 -28.04
C ILE A 80 11.83 -5.57 -27.93
N LEU A 81 11.11 -5.59 -29.06
CA LEU A 81 9.65 -5.41 -29.07
C LEU A 81 8.93 -6.52 -28.30
N ASN A 82 9.41 -7.75 -28.42
CA ASN A 82 8.86 -8.87 -27.64
C ASN A 82 9.18 -8.75 -26.16
N LEU A 83 10.41 -8.37 -25.79
CA LEU A 83 10.82 -8.16 -24.40
C LEU A 83 10.04 -7.03 -23.70
N LYS A 84 9.66 -5.97 -24.42
CA LYS A 84 8.78 -4.90 -23.91
C LYS A 84 7.40 -5.39 -23.46
N GLN A 85 6.95 -6.52 -23.99
CA GLN A 85 5.65 -7.10 -23.65
C GLN A 85 5.68 -7.98 -22.39
N VAL A 86 6.86 -8.32 -21.88
CA VAL A 86 6.99 -9.11 -20.65
C VAL A 86 6.49 -8.31 -19.44
N ARG A 87 5.66 -8.95 -18.64
CA ARG A 87 5.06 -8.33 -17.43
C ARG A 87 5.57 -8.99 -16.17
N PHE A 88 5.88 -8.15 -15.19
CA PHE A 88 6.49 -8.57 -13.95
C PHE A 88 5.62 -8.24 -12.74
N ARG A 89 5.53 -9.19 -11.80
CA ARG A 89 4.98 -8.95 -10.46
C ARG A 89 6.11 -9.04 -9.45
N ARG A 90 6.24 -8.02 -8.62
CA ARG A 90 7.20 -8.02 -7.51
C ARG A 90 6.77 -9.01 -6.44
N MET A 91 7.71 -9.84 -5.95
CA MET A 91 7.49 -10.82 -4.89
C MET A 91 8.11 -10.35 -3.57
N VAL A 92 9.16 -9.51 -3.62
CA VAL A 92 9.89 -8.99 -2.46
C VAL A 92 9.76 -7.47 -2.42
N GLU A 93 9.10 -6.92 -1.40
CA GLU A 93 8.74 -5.49 -1.32
C GLU A 93 9.93 -4.52 -1.28
N THR A 94 11.08 -4.98 -0.81
CA THR A 94 12.28 -4.13 -0.63
C THR A 94 13.13 -3.98 -1.89
N VAL A 95 12.84 -4.73 -2.96
CA VAL A 95 13.64 -4.75 -4.19
C VAL A 95 12.97 -3.92 -5.27
N ASP A 96 13.61 -2.83 -5.68
CA ASP A 96 13.13 -1.92 -6.74
C ASP A 96 13.82 -2.16 -8.09
N SER A 97 14.91 -2.91 -8.14
CA SER A 97 15.56 -3.32 -9.39
C SER A 97 16.27 -4.66 -9.25
N GLU A 98 16.32 -5.44 -10.32
CA GLU A 98 17.02 -6.73 -10.39
C GLU A 98 17.61 -6.93 -11.80
N VAL A 99 18.80 -7.55 -11.85
CA VAL A 99 19.43 -7.93 -13.11
C VAL A 99 19.31 -9.44 -13.31
N ALA A 100 18.56 -9.85 -14.33
CA ALA A 100 18.42 -11.24 -14.73
C ALA A 100 19.52 -11.64 -15.71
N ASN A 101 20.40 -12.55 -15.34
CA ASN A 101 21.41 -13.12 -16.21
C ASN A 101 20.95 -14.51 -16.69
N ILE A 102 20.69 -14.63 -17.98
CA ILE A 102 20.10 -15.81 -18.60
C ILE A 102 21.05 -16.36 -19.66
N THR A 103 21.30 -17.65 -19.60
CA THR A 103 22.06 -18.35 -20.64
C THR A 103 21.15 -19.41 -21.26
N ILE A 104 20.93 -19.29 -22.57
CA ILE A 104 20.08 -20.19 -23.36
C ILE A 104 21.00 -21.01 -24.25
N SER A 105 20.86 -22.34 -24.19
CA SER A 105 21.58 -23.26 -25.02
C SER A 105 20.76 -24.54 -25.26
N GLY A 106 20.84 -25.09 -26.47
CA GLY A 106 20.17 -26.36 -26.81
C GLY A 106 18.64 -26.27 -26.92
N LYS A 107 18.07 -25.08 -26.98
CA LYS A 107 16.64 -24.80 -27.20
C LYS A 107 16.42 -24.17 -28.57
N GLN A 108 15.27 -24.45 -29.17
CA GLN A 108 14.84 -23.83 -30.42
C GLN A 108 14.06 -22.54 -30.18
N GLU A 109 13.51 -22.35 -29.00
CA GLU A 109 12.66 -21.22 -28.69
C GLU A 109 13.07 -20.61 -27.33
N PHE A 110 13.16 -19.28 -27.29
CA PHE A 110 13.32 -18.49 -26.09
C PHE A 110 11.99 -17.85 -25.73
N THR A 111 11.49 -18.15 -24.55
CA THR A 111 10.21 -17.64 -24.05
C THR A 111 10.42 -16.83 -22.77
N ALA A 112 9.41 -16.07 -22.37
CA ALA A 112 9.44 -15.30 -21.14
C ALA A 112 9.55 -16.20 -19.87
N GLU A 113 9.21 -17.49 -19.97
CA GLU A 113 9.45 -18.47 -18.89
C GLU A 113 10.94 -18.60 -18.57
N ASP A 114 11.81 -18.55 -19.56
CA ASP A 114 13.25 -18.67 -19.34
C ASP A 114 13.81 -17.46 -18.58
N ILE A 115 13.17 -16.29 -18.72
CA ILE A 115 13.50 -15.09 -17.93
C ILE A 115 13.23 -15.33 -16.45
N SER A 116 12.14 -16.02 -16.11
CA SER A 116 11.80 -16.36 -14.71
C SER A 116 12.90 -17.14 -14.00
N LYS A 117 13.70 -17.92 -14.70
CA LYS A 117 14.79 -18.71 -14.12
C LYS A 117 15.97 -17.88 -13.64
N GLY A 118 16.13 -16.68 -14.21
CA GLY A 118 17.16 -15.71 -13.83
C GLY A 118 16.73 -14.72 -12.77
N LEU A 119 15.48 -14.79 -12.29
CA LEU A 119 14.87 -13.85 -11.35
C LEU A 119 14.64 -14.49 -9.99
N SER A 120 14.87 -13.72 -8.93
CA SER A 120 14.62 -14.12 -7.54
C SER A 120 13.52 -13.28 -6.89
N SER A 121 13.42 -12.02 -7.24
CA SER A 121 12.52 -11.05 -6.59
C SER A 121 11.27 -10.73 -7.42
N PHE A 122 11.26 -11.13 -8.68
CA PHE A 122 10.16 -10.89 -9.60
C PHE A 122 9.64 -12.19 -10.21
N LYS A 123 8.33 -12.21 -10.47
CA LYS A 123 7.64 -13.28 -11.18
C LYS A 123 7.16 -12.76 -12.54
N VAL A 124 7.43 -13.51 -13.61
CA VAL A 124 6.87 -13.23 -14.94
C VAL A 124 5.41 -13.66 -14.98
N LEU A 125 4.54 -12.82 -15.49
CA LEU A 125 3.08 -13.04 -15.54
C LEU A 125 2.61 -13.66 -16.84
N ASN A 126 3.38 -13.52 -17.91
CA ASN A 126 3.10 -14.06 -19.25
C ASN A 126 4.24 -14.99 -19.74
N PRO A 127 4.42 -16.15 -19.08
CA PRO A 127 5.54 -17.05 -19.37
C PRO A 127 5.54 -17.63 -20.80
N GLU A 128 4.37 -17.75 -21.42
CA GLU A 128 4.19 -18.29 -22.77
C GLU A 128 4.60 -17.31 -23.88
N LEU A 129 4.94 -16.06 -23.55
CA LEU A 129 5.32 -15.06 -24.54
C LEU A 129 6.59 -15.48 -25.26
N HIS A 130 6.48 -15.60 -26.57
CA HIS A 130 7.62 -15.87 -27.47
C HIS A 130 8.52 -14.63 -27.55
N ILE A 131 9.83 -14.83 -27.41
CA ILE A 131 10.84 -13.77 -27.51
C ILE A 131 11.61 -13.90 -28.82
N CYS A 132 12.25 -15.04 -29.07
CA CYS A 132 12.92 -15.34 -30.33
C CYS A 132 13.13 -16.84 -30.56
N THR A 133 13.40 -17.19 -31.84
CA THR A 133 13.70 -18.53 -32.31
C THR A 133 15.19 -18.72 -32.51
N LEU A 134 15.76 -19.79 -31.96
CA LEU A 134 17.18 -20.08 -31.93
C LEU A 134 17.52 -21.35 -32.72
N GLU A 135 18.68 -21.38 -33.36
CA GLU A 135 19.25 -22.64 -33.80
C GLU A 135 19.75 -23.45 -32.60
N PRO A 136 19.54 -24.78 -32.53
CA PRO A 136 19.91 -25.59 -31.38
C PRO A 136 21.40 -25.57 -31.01
N SER A 137 22.25 -25.20 -31.97
CA SER A 137 23.70 -25.11 -31.79
C SER A 137 24.16 -23.81 -31.14
N VAL A 138 23.28 -22.81 -31.07
CA VAL A 138 23.61 -21.46 -30.60
C VAL A 138 23.47 -21.34 -29.08
N LYS A 139 24.44 -20.66 -28.47
CA LYS A 139 24.43 -20.30 -27.08
C LYS A 139 24.37 -18.77 -26.96
N ILE A 140 23.31 -18.25 -26.34
CA ILE A 140 23.14 -16.82 -26.12
C ILE A 140 23.14 -16.55 -24.61
N THR A 141 23.86 -15.50 -24.21
CA THR A 141 23.83 -14.96 -22.85
C THR A 141 23.21 -13.57 -22.91
N ILE A 142 22.14 -13.40 -22.17
CA ILE A 142 21.34 -12.16 -22.10
C ILE A 142 21.31 -11.68 -20.66
N SER A 143 21.57 -10.41 -20.46
CA SER A 143 21.39 -9.71 -19.18
C SER A 143 20.26 -8.69 -19.33
N LEU A 144 19.22 -8.79 -18.51
CA LEU A 144 18.06 -7.91 -18.52
C LEU A 144 18.00 -7.15 -17.21
N THR A 145 17.96 -5.83 -17.27
CA THR A 145 17.77 -4.98 -16.11
C THR A 145 16.31 -4.62 -15.98
N ILE A 146 15.68 -5.07 -14.90
CA ILE A 146 14.31 -4.74 -14.53
C ILE A 146 14.36 -3.62 -13.51
N THR A 147 13.57 -2.56 -13.73
CA THR A 147 13.52 -1.39 -12.84
C THR A 147 12.09 -1.02 -12.51
N LYS A 148 11.92 -0.31 -11.40
CA LYS A 148 10.68 0.32 -10.97
C LYS A 148 10.53 1.68 -11.63
N GLY A 149 9.35 2.02 -12.09
CA GLY A 149 9.06 3.33 -12.66
C GLY A 149 7.56 3.62 -12.73
N ARG A 150 7.22 4.71 -13.43
CA ARG A 150 5.82 5.17 -13.61
C ARG A 150 5.57 5.52 -15.06
N GLY A 151 4.38 5.18 -15.56
CA GLY A 151 3.94 5.54 -16.89
C GLY A 151 4.84 4.96 -17.99
N PHE A 152 5.32 5.81 -18.86
CA PHE A 152 6.21 5.48 -19.98
C PHE A 152 7.48 6.33 -19.90
N VAL A 153 8.63 5.67 -20.00
CA VAL A 153 9.95 6.33 -20.05
C VAL A 153 10.66 5.90 -21.31
N PRO A 154 10.99 6.85 -22.21
CA PRO A 154 11.71 6.53 -23.45
C PRO A 154 13.15 6.09 -23.18
N ALA A 155 13.71 5.29 -24.07
CA ALA A 155 15.07 4.76 -23.96
C ALA A 155 16.15 5.86 -23.84
N GLU A 156 15.90 7.01 -24.46
CA GLU A 156 16.80 8.17 -24.40
C GLU A 156 17.01 8.69 -22.99
N GLU A 157 15.95 8.70 -22.16
CA GLU A 157 16.02 9.13 -20.73
C GLU A 157 16.67 8.07 -19.83
N LEU A 158 16.67 6.80 -20.27
CA LEU A 158 17.27 5.69 -19.55
C LEU A 158 18.76 5.50 -19.87
N ARG A 159 19.30 6.30 -20.81
CA ARG A 159 20.68 6.26 -21.23
C ARG A 159 21.55 7.00 -20.19
N ASP A 160 22.36 6.27 -19.45
CA ASP A 160 23.31 6.82 -18.50
C ASP A 160 24.72 6.88 -19.16
N GLU A 161 25.48 7.96 -18.96
CA GLU A 161 26.84 8.12 -19.48
C GLU A 161 27.81 7.05 -18.99
N ASN A 162 27.53 6.44 -17.84
CA ASN A 162 28.33 5.38 -17.23
C ASN A 162 27.92 3.96 -17.66
N THR A 163 26.96 3.83 -18.59
CA THR A 163 26.47 2.52 -19.02
C THR A 163 27.55 1.74 -19.77
N PRO A 164 27.79 0.45 -19.46
CA PRO A 164 28.76 -0.38 -20.16
C PRO A 164 28.48 -0.46 -21.67
N ILE A 165 29.55 -0.50 -22.48
CA ILE A 165 29.43 -0.66 -23.93
C ILE A 165 28.68 -1.96 -24.24
N GLY A 166 27.72 -1.90 -25.19
CA GLY A 166 26.87 -3.04 -25.55
C GLY A 166 25.60 -3.18 -24.69
N THR A 167 25.32 -2.24 -23.79
CA THR A 167 24.03 -2.14 -23.12
C THR A 167 23.10 -1.30 -23.95
N ILE A 168 21.96 -1.86 -24.33
CA ILE A 168 20.92 -1.23 -25.14
C ILE A 168 19.80 -0.77 -24.19
N PRO A 169 19.54 0.53 -24.04
CA PRO A 169 18.40 1.03 -23.32
C PRO A 169 17.12 0.73 -24.09
N VAL A 170 16.04 0.43 -23.36
CA VAL A 170 14.75 0.05 -23.96
C VAL A 170 13.67 0.94 -23.38
N ASP A 171 12.75 1.41 -24.24
CA ASP A 171 11.57 2.15 -23.76
C ASP A 171 10.79 1.30 -22.76
N ALA A 172 10.62 1.83 -21.57
CA ALA A 172 10.00 1.10 -20.47
C ALA A 172 8.54 1.52 -20.28
N ILE A 173 7.62 0.55 -20.39
CA ILE A 173 6.19 0.73 -20.13
C ILE A 173 5.91 0.19 -18.71
N TYR A 174 5.96 1.09 -17.74
CA TYR A 174 5.78 0.72 -16.33
C TYR A 174 4.32 0.58 -15.91
N THR A 175 3.38 1.21 -16.65
CA THR A 175 1.97 1.20 -16.25
C THR A 175 1.42 -0.23 -16.14
N PRO A 176 0.84 -0.60 -14.96
CA PRO A 176 0.21 -1.90 -14.78
C PRO A 176 -1.21 -1.96 -15.36
N ILE A 177 -1.74 -0.84 -15.83
CA ILE A 177 -3.11 -0.72 -16.30
C ILE A 177 -3.15 -0.83 -17.83
N ARG A 178 -3.93 -1.78 -18.33
CA ARG A 178 -4.15 -1.96 -19.78
C ARG A 178 -5.28 -1.10 -20.30
N LYS A 179 -6.38 -1.02 -19.55
CA LYS A 179 -7.60 -0.33 -20.00
C LYS A 179 -8.37 0.22 -18.82
N VAL A 180 -8.86 1.44 -18.96
CA VAL A 180 -9.83 2.04 -18.03
C VAL A 180 -10.97 2.62 -18.85
N ASN A 181 -12.19 2.14 -18.59
CA ASN A 181 -13.42 2.72 -19.11
C ASN A 181 -14.30 3.19 -17.98
N TRP A 182 -15.06 4.24 -18.22
CA TRP A 182 -16.06 4.70 -17.26
C TRP A 182 -17.30 5.22 -18.00
N THR A 183 -18.45 5.07 -17.37
CA THR A 183 -19.74 5.57 -17.85
C THR A 183 -20.52 6.16 -16.70
N VAL A 184 -21.29 7.21 -16.98
CA VAL A 184 -22.17 7.85 -16.01
C VAL A 184 -23.60 7.61 -16.44
N GLU A 185 -24.42 7.17 -15.49
CA GLU A 185 -25.86 6.92 -15.69
C GLU A 185 -26.64 7.71 -14.64
N ASN A 186 -27.88 8.09 -14.99
CA ASN A 186 -28.77 8.71 -14.03
C ASN A 186 -29.17 7.71 -12.94
N TYR A 187 -29.18 8.17 -11.70
CA TYR A 187 -29.55 7.36 -10.55
C TYR A 187 -30.67 8.04 -9.75
N ARG A 188 -31.69 7.29 -9.37
CA ARG A 188 -32.81 7.83 -8.60
C ARG A 188 -32.61 7.58 -7.12
N VAL A 189 -32.72 8.67 -6.34
CA VAL A 189 -32.75 8.62 -4.87
C VAL A 189 -34.11 9.19 -4.42
N GLU A 190 -34.93 8.35 -3.87
CA GLU A 190 -36.31 8.69 -3.46
C GLU A 190 -37.11 9.32 -4.60
N GLN A 191 -37.43 10.62 -4.51
CA GLN A 191 -38.20 11.37 -5.51
C GLN A 191 -37.32 12.15 -6.50
N LYS A 192 -36.00 12.25 -6.24
CA LYS A 192 -35.06 12.95 -7.10
C LYS A 192 -34.42 11.98 -8.08
N THR A 193 -34.41 12.36 -9.36
CA THR A 193 -33.85 11.56 -10.47
C THR A 193 -32.53 12.11 -11.01
N ASP A 194 -32.01 13.18 -10.39
CA ASP A 194 -30.90 13.99 -10.93
C ASP A 194 -29.52 13.54 -10.42
N TYR A 195 -29.50 12.48 -9.60
CA TYR A 195 -28.24 11.91 -9.13
C TYR A 195 -27.57 11.07 -10.22
N GLU A 196 -26.26 10.89 -10.08
CA GLU A 196 -25.44 10.11 -11.00
C GLU A 196 -24.95 8.83 -10.36
N LYS A 197 -24.73 7.84 -11.22
CA LYS A 197 -24.05 6.58 -10.92
C LYS A 197 -22.87 6.45 -11.86
N LEU A 198 -21.67 6.36 -11.31
CA LEU A 198 -20.44 6.13 -12.05
C LEU A 198 -20.12 4.63 -12.06
N ASN A 199 -20.04 4.06 -13.26
CA ASN A 199 -19.51 2.71 -13.46
C ASN A 199 -18.09 2.83 -14.00
N LEU A 200 -17.14 2.17 -13.35
CA LEU A 200 -15.72 2.17 -13.71
C LEU A 200 -15.25 0.74 -13.97
N GLU A 201 -14.69 0.48 -15.15
CA GLU A 201 -14.05 -0.78 -15.53
C GLU A 201 -12.53 -0.58 -15.57
N ILE A 202 -11.80 -1.39 -14.82
CA ILE A 202 -10.34 -1.38 -14.77
C ILE A 202 -9.84 -2.74 -15.22
N VAL A 203 -8.94 -2.75 -16.21
CA VAL A 203 -8.25 -3.95 -16.67
C VAL A 203 -6.75 -3.77 -16.40
N THR A 204 -6.20 -4.64 -15.58
CA THR A 204 -4.78 -4.67 -15.24
C THR A 204 -4.02 -5.72 -16.06
N ASP A 205 -2.71 -5.72 -15.97
CA ASP A 205 -1.85 -6.76 -16.53
C ASP A 205 -1.64 -7.95 -15.59
N GLY A 206 -2.21 -7.90 -14.37
CA GLY A 206 -2.08 -8.91 -13.33
C GLY A 206 -0.97 -8.64 -12.32
N SER A 207 -0.14 -7.61 -12.49
CA SER A 207 0.87 -7.22 -11.49
C SER A 207 0.25 -6.65 -10.22
N ILE A 208 -0.86 -5.95 -10.39
CA ILE A 208 -1.68 -5.37 -9.31
C ILE A 208 -3.14 -5.78 -9.50
N SER A 209 -3.88 -5.98 -8.41
CA SER A 209 -5.32 -6.21 -8.48
C SER A 209 -6.07 -4.91 -8.84
N PRO A 210 -7.22 -4.98 -9.53
CA PRO A 210 -8.00 -3.79 -9.86
C PRO A 210 -8.42 -2.97 -8.64
N GLU A 211 -8.71 -3.62 -7.53
CA GLU A 211 -9.07 -2.97 -6.27
C GLU A 211 -7.90 -2.18 -5.67
N ALA A 212 -6.72 -2.80 -5.59
CA ALA A 212 -5.52 -2.12 -5.10
C ALA A 212 -5.14 -0.95 -6.03
N ALA A 213 -5.24 -1.12 -7.35
CA ALA A 213 -4.99 -0.06 -8.31
C ALA A 213 -5.92 1.14 -8.11
N LEU A 214 -7.21 0.89 -7.84
CA LEU A 214 -8.19 1.95 -7.56
C LEU A 214 -7.87 2.68 -6.25
N GLN A 215 -7.50 1.94 -5.20
CA GLN A 215 -7.09 2.52 -3.92
C GLN A 215 -5.84 3.39 -4.05
N ASP A 216 -4.82 2.92 -4.76
CA ASP A 216 -3.59 3.68 -5.01
C ASP A 216 -3.87 4.95 -5.82
N ALA A 217 -4.71 4.87 -6.85
CA ALA A 217 -5.12 6.03 -7.63
C ALA A 217 -5.87 7.07 -6.77
N ALA A 218 -6.76 6.61 -5.89
CA ALA A 218 -7.48 7.48 -4.96
C ALA A 218 -6.53 8.13 -3.95
N ASN A 219 -5.56 7.39 -3.41
CA ASN A 219 -4.55 7.90 -2.49
C ASN A 219 -3.69 9.00 -3.14
N ILE A 220 -3.29 8.81 -4.41
CA ILE A 220 -2.55 9.82 -5.18
C ILE A 220 -3.37 11.10 -5.31
N LEU A 221 -4.67 11.00 -5.64
CA LEU A 221 -5.57 12.16 -5.73
C LEU A 221 -5.71 12.88 -4.39
N ILE A 222 -5.94 12.15 -3.31
CA ILE A 222 -6.07 12.69 -1.96
C ILE A 222 -4.78 13.43 -1.56
N TYR A 223 -3.62 12.84 -1.82
CA TYR A 223 -2.33 13.46 -1.53
C TYR A 223 -2.17 14.82 -2.21
N HIS A 224 -2.54 14.91 -3.50
CA HIS A 224 -2.44 16.17 -4.25
C HIS A 224 -3.50 17.19 -3.82
N PHE A 225 -4.74 16.74 -3.57
CA PHE A 225 -5.82 17.65 -3.14
C PHE A 225 -5.62 18.21 -1.74
N LYS A 226 -4.92 17.50 -0.86
CA LYS A 226 -4.54 18.04 0.46
C LYS A 226 -3.73 19.33 0.39
N LEU A 227 -2.96 19.54 -0.69
CA LEU A 227 -2.19 20.78 -0.88
C LEU A 227 -3.07 22.03 -1.10
N PHE A 228 -4.32 21.84 -1.52
CA PHE A 228 -5.29 22.93 -1.75
C PHE A 228 -6.20 23.20 -0.56
N THR A 229 -6.06 22.42 0.52
CA THR A 229 -6.90 22.52 1.71
C THR A 229 -6.07 22.92 2.92
N ASP A 230 -6.66 23.77 3.77
CA ASP A 230 -6.10 24.06 5.10
C ASP A 230 -6.45 22.87 6.01
N ASP A 231 -5.45 22.17 6.56
CA ASP A 231 -5.64 21.01 7.46
C ASP A 231 -6.60 21.31 8.62
N LYS A 232 -6.65 22.58 9.07
CA LYS A 232 -7.58 23.05 10.11
C LYS A 232 -9.06 23.00 9.69
N LYS A 233 -9.38 23.17 8.40
CA LYS A 233 -10.78 23.15 7.93
C LYS A 233 -11.29 21.73 7.70
N ILE A 234 -10.44 20.82 7.24
CA ILE A 234 -10.80 19.39 7.11
C ILE A 234 -11.09 18.80 8.48
N ALA A 235 -10.33 19.19 9.52
CA ALA A 235 -10.59 18.80 10.90
C ALA A 235 -11.96 19.26 11.42
N ILE A 236 -12.47 20.42 10.97
CA ILE A 236 -13.78 20.94 11.41
C ILE A 236 -14.96 20.22 10.74
N GLU A 237 -14.82 19.81 9.47
CA GLU A 237 -15.88 19.06 8.76
C GLU A 237 -15.86 17.56 9.07
N SER A 238 -14.69 17.02 9.36
CA SER A 238 -14.56 15.68 9.91
C SER A 238 -14.91 15.61 11.40
N SER A 239 -14.90 16.72 12.13
CA SER A 239 -15.23 16.76 13.55
C SER A 239 -16.72 16.50 13.88
N VAL A 240 -17.61 16.44 12.90
CA VAL A 240 -18.97 15.87 13.12
C VAL A 240 -18.97 14.33 13.05
N GLU A 241 -17.94 13.69 12.41
CA GLU A 241 -17.72 12.23 12.43
C GLU A 241 -16.35 11.81 13.00
N THR A 242 -15.42 12.76 13.25
CA THR A 242 -14.09 12.52 13.82
C THR A 242 -13.95 12.86 15.29
N ASP A 243 -15.01 13.34 15.95
CA ASP A 243 -15.09 13.20 17.40
C ASP A 243 -14.95 11.74 17.84
N SER A 244 -15.16 10.79 16.92
CA SER A 244 -14.88 9.36 17.16
C SER A 244 -13.46 8.93 16.81
N LYS A 245 -12.71 9.55 15.86
CA LYS A 245 -11.41 9.02 15.41
C LYS A 245 -10.19 9.67 16.07
N GLU A 246 -10.20 10.94 16.42
CA GLU A 246 -9.15 11.52 17.28
C GLU A 246 -9.33 11.08 18.73
N LEU A 247 -10.57 10.96 19.21
CA LEU A 247 -10.89 10.23 20.43
C LEU A 247 -10.44 8.77 20.35
N ASP A 248 -10.45 8.13 19.19
CA ASP A 248 -9.97 6.76 19.00
C ASP A 248 -8.44 6.65 19.00
N GLU A 249 -7.67 7.56 18.42
CA GLU A 249 -6.21 7.49 18.50
C GLU A 249 -5.67 7.82 19.89
N GLU A 250 -6.21 8.84 20.54
CA GLU A 250 -5.85 9.19 21.91
C GLU A 250 -6.36 8.14 22.90
N SER A 251 -7.55 7.60 22.68
CA SER A 251 -8.11 6.50 23.47
C SER A 251 -7.39 5.18 23.18
N LEU A 252 -6.91 4.92 21.98
CA LEU A 252 -6.08 3.76 21.65
C LEU A 252 -4.68 3.88 22.28
N ARG A 253 -4.06 5.05 22.26
CA ARG A 253 -2.79 5.32 22.98
C ARG A 253 -2.97 5.18 24.48
N MET A 254 -4.04 5.77 25.02
CA MET A 254 -4.38 5.65 26.44
C MET A 254 -4.69 4.21 26.83
N ARG A 255 -5.44 3.49 26.00
CA ARG A 255 -5.74 2.07 26.19
C ARG A 255 -4.48 1.22 26.18
N HIS A 256 -3.56 1.44 25.27
CA HIS A 256 -2.29 0.73 25.22
C HIS A 256 -1.45 1.00 26.47
N LEU A 257 -1.43 2.25 26.93
CA LEU A 257 -0.73 2.66 28.16
C LEU A 257 -1.38 2.04 29.41
N LEU A 258 -2.70 2.00 29.48
CA LEU A 258 -3.44 1.39 30.59
C LEU A 258 -3.26 -0.12 30.65
N LEU A 259 -3.09 -0.81 29.52
CA LEU A 259 -2.84 -2.26 29.45
C LEU A 259 -1.38 -2.64 29.69
N THR A 260 -0.46 -1.66 29.79
CA THR A 260 0.95 -1.95 30.08
C THR A 260 1.11 -2.55 31.45
N LYS A 261 1.95 -3.59 31.55
CA LYS A 261 2.20 -4.29 32.82
C LYS A 261 3.12 -3.47 33.74
N LEU A 262 2.80 -3.44 34.99
CA LEU A 262 3.59 -2.76 36.03
C LEU A 262 4.97 -3.39 36.24
N SER A 263 5.16 -4.67 35.83
CA SER A 263 6.46 -5.37 35.87
C SER A 263 7.55 -4.68 35.06
N ASP A 264 7.17 -3.99 33.97
CA ASP A 264 8.10 -3.43 33.01
C ASP A 264 8.52 -1.99 33.33
N MET A 265 7.99 -1.42 34.43
CA MET A 265 8.11 -0.01 34.76
C MET A 265 9.17 0.32 35.83
N GLY A 266 10.01 -0.65 36.23
CA GLY A 266 11.14 -0.42 37.12
C GLY A 266 10.76 -0.04 38.54
N LEU A 267 9.59 -0.48 39.04
CA LEU A 267 9.17 -0.32 40.44
C LEU A 267 10.09 -1.07 41.36
N SER A 268 10.23 -0.59 42.59
CA SER A 268 10.95 -1.33 43.62
C SER A 268 10.32 -2.70 43.87
N VAL A 269 11.14 -3.70 44.13
CA VAL A 269 10.68 -5.09 44.40
C VAL A 269 9.59 -5.13 45.48
N ARG A 270 9.68 -4.22 46.45
CA ARG A 270 8.71 -4.11 47.54
C ARG A 270 7.36 -3.55 47.08
N ALA A 271 7.36 -2.48 46.27
CA ALA A 271 6.15 -1.90 45.70
C ALA A 271 5.46 -2.88 44.74
N PHE A 272 6.23 -3.53 43.85
CA PHE A 272 5.73 -4.54 42.95
C PHE A 272 5.09 -5.74 43.67
N ASN A 273 5.75 -6.29 44.68
CA ASN A 273 5.21 -7.43 45.44
C ASN A 273 3.91 -7.07 46.21
N CYS A 274 3.78 -5.84 46.67
CA CYS A 274 2.55 -5.37 47.32
C CYS A 274 1.39 -5.24 46.33
N LEU A 275 1.65 -4.71 45.12
CA LEU A 275 0.64 -4.60 44.07
C LEU A 275 0.22 -5.98 43.55
N LYS A 276 1.17 -6.88 43.33
CA LYS A 276 0.91 -8.26 42.95
C LYS A 276 0.11 -9.04 43.99
N ALA A 277 0.36 -8.82 45.27
CA ALA A 277 -0.42 -9.42 46.33
C ALA A 277 -1.87 -8.90 46.39
N ALA A 278 -2.13 -7.72 45.81
CA ALA A 278 -3.45 -7.13 45.66
C ALA A 278 -4.08 -7.43 44.29
N ASP A 279 -3.47 -8.32 43.45
CA ASP A 279 -3.90 -8.70 42.10
C ASP A 279 -3.98 -7.51 41.12
N ILE A 280 -3.08 -6.53 41.28
CA ILE A 280 -2.93 -5.33 40.46
C ILE A 280 -1.73 -5.55 39.55
N ASP A 281 -1.98 -5.88 38.27
CA ASP A 281 -0.95 -6.23 37.29
C ASP A 281 -0.71 -5.13 36.25
N THR A 282 -1.74 -4.31 35.94
CA THR A 282 -1.72 -3.30 34.88
C THR A 282 -1.94 -1.88 35.45
N PHE A 283 -1.61 -0.87 34.62
CA PHE A 283 -1.97 0.51 34.96
C PHE A 283 -3.49 0.71 35.08
N ALA A 284 -4.29 0.04 34.27
CA ALA A 284 -5.75 0.11 34.36
C ALA A 284 -6.26 -0.34 35.74
N ASP A 285 -5.70 -1.44 36.23
CA ASP A 285 -6.03 -1.91 37.59
C ASP A 285 -5.60 -0.87 38.64
N LEU A 286 -4.38 -0.33 38.50
CA LEU A 286 -3.81 0.61 39.48
C LEU A 286 -4.60 1.93 39.57
N VAL A 287 -4.91 2.56 38.38
CA VAL A 287 -5.60 3.86 38.39
C VAL A 287 -7.09 3.77 38.71
N SER A 288 -7.67 2.57 38.68
CA SER A 288 -9.06 2.35 39.11
C SER A 288 -9.24 2.50 40.62
N TYR A 289 -8.16 2.40 41.43
CA TYR A 289 -8.18 2.62 42.87
C TYR A 289 -7.88 4.08 43.21
N SER A 290 -8.46 4.54 44.31
CA SER A 290 -8.09 5.83 44.91
C SER A 290 -6.85 5.67 45.82
N ARG A 291 -6.14 6.78 46.09
CA ARG A 291 -4.99 6.79 47.02
C ARG A 291 -5.34 6.21 48.41
N ASN A 292 -6.55 6.48 48.88
CA ASN A 292 -7.02 6.00 50.16
C ASN A 292 -7.27 4.48 50.17
N GLU A 293 -7.71 3.92 49.07
CA GLU A 293 -7.90 2.48 48.89
C GLU A 293 -6.56 1.74 48.82
N LEU A 294 -5.57 2.28 48.10
CA LEU A 294 -4.22 1.72 48.02
C LEU A 294 -3.53 1.65 49.42
N MET A 295 -3.77 2.64 50.25
CA MET A 295 -3.21 2.65 51.62
C MET A 295 -3.80 1.57 52.56
N LYS A 296 -4.93 0.96 52.18
CA LYS A 296 -5.56 -0.13 52.96
C LYS A 296 -4.94 -1.50 52.71
N PHE A 297 -4.14 -1.62 51.62
CA PHE A 297 -3.53 -2.90 51.31
C PHE A 297 -2.43 -3.29 52.30
N ARG A 298 -2.39 -4.58 52.59
CA ARG A 298 -1.43 -5.15 53.55
C ARG A 298 0.01 -4.90 53.09
N ASN A 299 0.85 -4.36 53.99
CA ASN A 299 2.26 -4.04 53.74
C ASN A 299 2.51 -2.88 52.73
N PHE A 300 1.48 -2.10 52.33
CA PHE A 300 1.60 -0.96 51.47
C PHE A 300 1.89 0.31 52.32
N GLY A 301 3.11 0.86 52.18
CA GLY A 301 3.56 1.99 52.98
C GLY A 301 3.64 3.31 52.21
N ARG A 302 3.78 4.44 52.95
CA ARG A 302 3.89 5.80 52.37
C ARG A 302 5.02 5.92 51.34
N LYS A 303 6.15 5.19 51.51
CA LYS A 303 7.26 5.20 50.52
C LYS A 303 6.86 4.57 49.21
N SER A 304 6.15 3.45 49.22
CA SER A 304 5.64 2.78 48.02
C SER A 304 4.55 3.62 47.33
N LEU A 305 3.71 4.33 48.11
CA LEU A 305 2.72 5.24 47.52
C LEU A 305 3.38 6.40 46.78
N ASN A 306 4.40 7.04 47.37
CA ASN A 306 5.12 8.13 46.69
C ASN A 306 5.81 7.70 45.38
N GLU A 307 6.34 6.47 45.34
CA GLU A 307 6.96 5.89 44.13
C GLU A 307 5.91 5.71 43.03
N ILE A 308 4.73 5.22 43.39
CA ILE A 308 3.63 5.02 42.46
C ILE A 308 3.01 6.36 42.02
N ASP A 309 2.89 7.34 42.94
CA ASP A 309 2.44 8.70 42.61
C ASP A 309 3.32 9.31 41.52
N LEU A 310 4.64 9.26 41.68
CA LEU A 310 5.60 9.76 40.67
C LEU A 310 5.48 9.04 39.32
N LEU A 311 5.22 7.73 39.36
CA LEU A 311 5.05 6.94 38.14
C LEU A 311 3.77 7.32 37.40
N VAL A 312 2.63 7.43 38.13
CA VAL A 312 1.33 7.81 37.58
C VAL A 312 1.37 9.23 37.02
N GLU A 313 2.04 10.18 37.73
CA GLU A 313 2.23 11.55 37.28
C GLU A 313 3.12 11.61 36.01
N LYS A 314 4.22 10.84 35.96
CA LYS A 314 5.10 10.72 34.79
C LYS A 314 4.34 10.24 33.56
N MET A 315 3.37 9.33 33.73
CA MET A 315 2.53 8.81 32.62
C MET A 315 1.30 9.68 32.35
N LYS A 316 1.17 10.84 33.01
CA LYS A 316 0.03 11.76 32.87
C LYS A 316 -1.32 11.09 33.22
N LEU A 317 -1.33 10.15 34.13
CA LEU A 317 -2.52 9.46 34.61
C LEU A 317 -2.99 10.06 35.97
N SER A 318 -4.21 9.75 36.36
CA SER A 318 -4.75 10.14 37.67
C SER A 318 -5.42 8.97 38.38
N PHE A 319 -5.31 8.92 39.71
CA PHE A 319 -6.00 7.89 40.49
C PHE A 319 -7.52 8.09 40.48
N GLY A 320 -8.28 7.01 40.46
CA GLY A 320 -9.72 7.03 40.39
C GLY A 320 -10.27 7.32 39.00
N MET A 321 -9.47 7.12 37.96
CA MET A 321 -9.93 7.24 36.56
C MET A 321 -10.96 6.17 36.22
N ASP A 322 -11.97 6.58 35.42
CA ASP A 322 -12.93 5.65 34.85
C ASP A 322 -12.35 4.99 33.59
N VAL A 323 -11.83 3.77 33.74
CA VAL A 323 -11.19 3.00 32.69
C VAL A 323 -12.20 2.39 31.69
N THR A 324 -13.51 2.38 32.06
CA THR A 324 -14.57 1.85 31.19
C THR A 324 -14.71 2.68 29.89
N LYS A 325 -14.36 3.97 29.94
CA LYS A 325 -14.32 4.87 28.77
C LYS A 325 -13.37 4.39 27.68
N TYR A 326 -12.39 3.56 28.03
CA TYR A 326 -11.38 3.02 27.11
C TYR A 326 -11.64 1.55 26.75
N ASN A 327 -12.86 1.04 26.97
CA ASN A 327 -13.25 -0.36 26.77
C ASN A 327 -12.34 -1.36 27.52
N ILE A 328 -11.98 -1.03 28.77
CA ILE A 328 -11.25 -1.91 29.68
C ILE A 328 -12.19 -2.22 30.85
N GLU A 329 -12.46 -3.51 31.07
CA GLU A 329 -13.23 -3.93 32.23
C GLU A 329 -12.31 -3.94 33.48
N PRO A 330 -12.61 -3.12 34.51
CA PRO A 330 -11.82 -3.15 35.71
C PRO A 330 -12.03 -4.50 36.45
N LYS A 331 -10.93 -5.10 36.91
CA LYS A 331 -11.03 -6.26 37.81
C LYS A 331 -11.88 -5.90 39.03
N LYS A 332 -12.70 -6.84 39.48
CA LYS A 332 -13.55 -6.63 40.70
C LYS A 332 -12.66 -6.20 41.85
N LYS A 333 -12.98 -5.03 42.45
CA LYS A 333 -12.27 -4.53 43.62
C LYS A 333 -12.36 -5.56 44.73
N ILE A 334 -11.22 -6.04 45.20
CA ILE A 334 -11.13 -6.87 46.39
C ILE A 334 -11.21 -5.90 47.59
N VAL A 335 -12.34 -5.89 48.26
CA VAL A 335 -12.58 -5.09 49.47
C VAL A 335 -12.01 -5.80 50.67
#